data_887967546c56c6c837d82eb0f3e6e47e
#
_entry.id   887967546c56c6c837d82eb0f3e6e47e
#
_cell.length_a   1.000
_cell.length_b   1.000
_cell.length_c   1.000
_cell.angle_alpha   90.00
_cell.angle_beta   90.00
_cell.angle_gamma   90.00
#
_symmetry.space_group_name_H-M   'P 1'
#
loop_
_entity.id
_entity.type
_entity.pdbx_description
1 polymer ?
#
loop_
_entity_poly.entity_id
_entity_poly.type
_entity_poly.pdbx_seq_one_letter_code
_entity_poly.pdbx_strand_id
1 'polypeptide(L)'
;MKVLVSREYLTNIANSIRAKLASHDTYKPGEMSNAIDNIETIYSPRYVSFREYKGTDLIPEIRALDTSNMTTMATMFYYCNGLTSLNVSNFNTSRVTSMRYMFYSCNRLVSLDLSSFNTTSVSDMSYMFQNCERLQYLDLRNFTFSNVTNWTSMLIGIPNDCLIIVKDDTAKNWITSKFYQLTNVKTVAEYEG
;
A
#
# COMPACT_ATOMS: atom_id res chain seq x y z
N MET A 1 8.14 17.31 -0.36
CA MET A 1 6.86 16.66 -0.63
C MET A 1 6.89 16.22 -2.09
N LYS A 2 7.18 14.93 -2.38
CA LYS A 2 7.15 14.40 -3.75
C LYS A 2 5.90 13.54 -3.85
N VAL A 3 4.86 14.11 -4.44
CA VAL A 3 3.63 13.41 -4.80
C VAL A 3 3.97 12.55 -6.01
N LEU A 4 3.85 11.24 -5.90
CA LEU A 4 3.86 10.37 -7.07
C LEU A 4 2.49 10.35 -7.66
N VAL A 5 2.49 10.82 -8.79
CA VAL A 5 1.44 11.01 -9.71
C VAL A 5 1.20 9.70 -10.43
N SER A 6 -0.04 9.31 -10.64
CA SER A 6 -0.42 8.12 -11.41
C SER A 6 0.25 8.13 -12.79
N ARG A 7 0.48 6.95 -13.39
CA ARG A 7 0.97 6.83 -14.78
C ARG A 7 0.12 7.68 -15.75
N GLU A 8 -1.17 7.76 -15.50
CA GLU A 8 -2.11 8.60 -16.26
C GLU A 8 -1.76 10.09 -16.15
N TYR A 9 -1.37 10.57 -14.99
CA TYR A 9 -0.97 11.97 -14.80
C TYR A 9 0.41 12.23 -15.43
N LEU A 10 1.37 11.31 -15.30
CA LEU A 10 2.65 11.41 -16.03
C LEU A 10 2.41 11.34 -17.54
N THR A 11 1.50 10.46 -17.99
CA THR A 11 1.08 10.38 -19.39
C THR A 11 0.36 11.66 -19.82
N ASN A 12 -0.48 12.26 -18.97
CA ASN A 12 -1.16 13.52 -19.26
C ASN A 12 -0.21 14.71 -19.25
N ILE A 13 0.77 14.75 -18.35
CA ILE A 13 1.88 15.73 -18.40
C ILE A 13 2.70 15.53 -19.66
N ALA A 14 3.10 14.30 -19.98
CA ALA A 14 3.85 13.98 -21.18
C ALA A 14 3.08 14.37 -22.45
N ASN A 15 1.76 14.09 -22.50
CA ASN A 15 0.89 14.49 -23.61
C ASN A 15 0.71 16.02 -23.68
N SER A 16 0.63 16.71 -22.55
CA SER A 16 0.55 18.16 -22.47
C SER A 16 1.86 18.82 -22.92
N ILE A 17 2.99 18.24 -22.58
CA ILE A 17 4.32 18.65 -23.05
C ILE A 17 4.43 18.39 -24.55
N ARG A 18 4.02 17.20 -25.05
CA ARG A 18 3.99 16.90 -26.49
C ARG A 18 3.13 17.87 -27.26
N ALA A 19 1.93 18.21 -26.76
CA ALA A 19 1.02 19.16 -27.40
C ALA A 19 1.61 20.59 -27.45
N LYS A 20 2.30 21.01 -26.38
CA LYS A 20 2.97 22.33 -26.34
C LYS A 20 4.20 22.39 -27.23
N LEU A 21 4.95 21.30 -27.37
CA LEU A 21 6.16 21.25 -28.20
C LEU A 21 5.85 21.02 -29.69
N ALA A 22 4.73 20.34 -29.99
CA ALA A 22 4.23 20.21 -31.37
C ALA A 22 3.83 21.56 -32.00
N SER A 23 3.64 22.58 -31.17
CA SER A 23 3.41 23.97 -31.64
C SER A 23 4.71 24.76 -31.90
N HIS A 24 5.89 24.20 -31.67
CA HIS A 24 7.20 24.80 -31.91
C HIS A 24 8.11 23.78 -32.60
N ASP A 25 8.49 24.02 -33.83
CA ASP A 25 9.20 23.14 -34.80
C ASP A 25 10.63 22.69 -34.41
N THR A 26 10.93 22.45 -33.12
CA THR A 26 12.31 22.24 -32.68
C THR A 26 12.57 20.84 -32.07
N TYR A 27 11.58 19.94 -31.99
CA TYR A 27 11.79 18.60 -31.40
C TYR A 27 11.28 17.48 -32.32
N LYS A 28 12.12 16.48 -32.62
CA LYS A 28 11.70 15.29 -33.39
C LYS A 28 10.89 14.35 -32.48
N PRO A 29 9.73 13.84 -32.93
CA PRO A 29 8.86 12.97 -32.10
C PRO A 29 9.54 11.73 -31.48
N GLY A 30 10.56 11.16 -32.15
CA GLY A 30 11.31 10.00 -31.66
C GLY A 30 12.25 10.30 -30.49
N GLU A 31 12.75 11.52 -30.37
CA GLU A 31 13.66 11.90 -29.28
C GLU A 31 12.89 12.14 -27.98
N MET A 32 11.62 12.51 -28.07
CA MET A 32 10.74 12.68 -26.92
C MET A 32 10.25 11.38 -26.34
N SER A 33 9.99 10.36 -27.16
CA SER A 33 9.64 9.03 -26.68
C SER A 33 10.74 8.49 -25.78
N ASN A 34 11.99 8.53 -26.24
CA ASN A 34 13.15 8.10 -25.47
C ASN A 34 13.39 8.94 -24.20
N ALA A 35 13.10 10.24 -24.22
CA ALA A 35 13.22 11.09 -23.02
C ALA A 35 12.14 10.77 -21.98
N ILE A 36 10.93 10.42 -22.42
CA ILE A 36 9.82 10.02 -21.55
C ILE A 36 10.06 8.63 -21.01
N ASP A 37 10.49 7.67 -21.83
CA ASP A 37 10.87 6.33 -21.42
C ASP A 37 12.04 6.36 -20.43
N ASN A 38 13.00 7.28 -20.61
CA ASN A 38 14.08 7.53 -19.66
C ASN A 38 13.60 8.17 -18.34
N ILE A 39 12.57 9.02 -18.36
CA ILE A 39 11.95 9.57 -17.15
C ILE A 39 11.23 8.42 -16.38
N GLU A 40 10.58 7.51 -17.09
CA GLU A 40 9.95 6.32 -16.47
C GLU A 40 11.00 5.36 -15.89
N THR A 41 12.17 5.20 -16.51
CA THR A 41 13.25 4.31 -16.03
C THR A 41 14.13 4.95 -14.94
N ILE A 42 14.24 6.27 -14.88
CA ILE A 42 15.01 6.98 -13.83
C ILE A 42 14.20 7.08 -12.51
N TYR A 43 12.88 6.95 -12.58
CA TYR A 43 12.01 6.97 -11.41
C TYR A 43 11.64 5.56 -10.96
N SER A 44 12.60 4.84 -10.37
CA SER A 44 12.28 3.83 -9.36
C SER A 44 12.00 4.60 -8.07
N PRO A 45 10.73 4.81 -7.71
CA PRO A 45 10.45 5.74 -6.63
C PRO A 45 10.83 5.13 -5.30
N ARG A 46 11.66 5.82 -4.54
CA ARG A 46 11.87 5.47 -3.12
C ARG A 46 10.63 5.68 -2.27
N TYR A 47 9.63 6.36 -2.81
CA TYR A 47 8.37 6.67 -2.16
C TYR A 47 7.25 6.88 -3.19
N VAL A 48 6.13 6.16 -3.02
CA VAL A 48 4.88 6.33 -3.81
C VAL A 48 3.72 6.57 -2.86
N SER A 49 2.80 7.44 -3.22
CA SER A 49 1.59 7.68 -2.44
C SER A 49 0.38 7.90 -3.34
N PHE A 50 -0.70 7.17 -3.05
CA PHE A 50 -2.04 7.35 -3.61
C PHE A 50 -2.96 8.09 -2.64
N ARG A 51 -2.38 8.84 -1.73
CA ARG A 51 -3.07 9.55 -0.65
C ARG A 51 -4.31 10.28 -1.15
N GLU A 52 -5.43 10.12 -0.41
CA GLU A 52 -6.72 10.77 -0.66
C GLU A 52 -7.37 10.42 -2.01
N TYR A 53 -6.96 9.28 -2.59
CA TYR A 53 -7.60 8.78 -3.81
C TYR A 53 -9.08 8.47 -3.56
N LYS A 54 -9.95 8.97 -4.44
CA LYS A 54 -11.42 8.86 -4.31
C LYS A 54 -12.05 7.79 -5.20
N GLY A 55 -11.28 7.23 -6.14
CA GLY A 55 -11.76 6.14 -7.00
C GLY A 55 -11.95 4.84 -6.23
N THR A 56 -12.71 3.93 -6.83
CA THR A 56 -13.02 2.63 -6.23
C THR A 56 -12.00 1.55 -6.57
N ASP A 57 -11.17 1.79 -7.58
CA ASP A 57 -10.23 0.83 -8.15
C ASP A 57 -8.93 1.49 -8.57
N LEU A 58 -7.79 0.92 -8.15
CA LEU A 58 -6.42 1.34 -8.49
C LEU A 58 -5.68 0.25 -9.29
N ILE A 59 -6.38 -0.74 -9.84
CA ILE A 59 -5.76 -1.96 -10.39
C ILE A 59 -4.69 -1.69 -11.45
N PRO A 60 -4.89 -0.82 -12.47
CA PRO A 60 -3.88 -0.61 -13.51
C PRO A 60 -2.60 0.03 -12.98
N GLU A 61 -2.73 1.07 -12.17
CA GLU A 61 -1.62 1.85 -11.63
C GLU A 61 -0.76 1.04 -10.67
N ILE A 62 -1.40 0.21 -9.83
CA ILE A 62 -0.74 -0.62 -8.83
C ILE A 62 -0.01 -1.79 -9.49
N ARG A 63 -0.60 -2.42 -10.52
CA ARG A 63 0.03 -3.57 -11.20
C ARG A 63 1.33 -3.22 -11.90
N ALA A 64 1.48 -1.98 -12.36
CA ALA A 64 2.66 -1.49 -13.05
C ALA A 64 3.73 -0.93 -12.09
N LEU A 65 3.43 -0.88 -10.78
CA LEU A 65 4.32 -0.26 -9.81
C LEU A 65 5.45 -1.21 -9.39
N ASP A 66 6.69 -0.83 -9.68
CA ASP A 66 7.87 -1.47 -9.09
C ASP A 66 8.15 -0.90 -7.70
N THR A 67 8.00 -1.74 -6.68
CA THR A 67 8.25 -1.39 -5.28
C THR A 67 9.56 -1.91 -4.74
N SER A 68 10.40 -2.58 -5.57
CA SER A 68 11.62 -3.28 -5.14
C SER A 68 12.66 -2.39 -4.45
N ASN A 69 12.65 -1.09 -4.76
CA ASN A 69 13.57 -0.10 -4.17
C ASN A 69 12.96 0.74 -3.04
N MET A 70 11.69 0.45 -2.67
CA MET A 70 11.03 1.20 -1.62
C MET A 70 11.55 0.80 -0.24
N THR A 71 11.92 1.79 0.56
CA THR A 71 12.31 1.61 1.97
C THR A 71 11.21 2.04 2.94
N THR A 72 10.18 2.73 2.43
CA THR A 72 9.00 3.12 3.20
C THR A 72 7.76 3.04 2.32
N MET A 73 6.67 2.54 2.90
CA MET A 73 5.31 2.60 2.33
C MET A 73 4.37 3.42 3.23
N ALA A 74 4.97 4.27 4.09
CA ALA A 74 4.21 5.13 4.97
C ALA A 74 3.25 6.02 4.17
N THR A 75 1.99 6.08 4.61
CA THR A 75 0.91 6.89 4.00
C THR A 75 0.55 6.56 2.54
N MET A 76 0.98 5.42 2.00
CA MET A 76 0.79 5.10 0.57
C MET A 76 -0.67 5.19 0.14
N PHE A 77 -1.60 4.66 0.94
CA PHE A 77 -3.05 4.68 0.69
C PHE A 77 -3.82 5.49 1.75
N TYR A 78 -3.16 6.47 2.37
CA TYR A 78 -3.75 7.30 3.41
C TYR A 78 -5.01 8.02 2.92
N TYR A 79 -6.13 7.86 3.65
CA TYR A 79 -7.45 8.42 3.28
C TYR A 79 -7.97 8.00 1.89
N CYS A 80 -7.60 6.82 1.40
CA CYS A 80 -8.18 6.25 0.18
C CYS A 80 -9.60 5.72 0.45
N ASN A 81 -10.49 6.62 0.86
CA ASN A 81 -11.84 6.28 1.33
C ASN A 81 -12.84 5.93 0.20
N GLY A 82 -12.41 5.92 -1.05
CA GLY A 82 -13.18 5.38 -2.18
C GLY A 82 -12.95 3.89 -2.40
N LEU A 83 -11.76 3.36 -2.04
CA LEU A 83 -11.38 1.97 -2.31
C LEU A 83 -12.26 0.97 -1.54
N THR A 84 -12.81 0.01 -2.25
CA THR A 84 -13.58 -1.12 -1.68
C THR A 84 -12.77 -2.42 -1.65
N SER A 85 -11.82 -2.57 -2.56
CA SER A 85 -10.84 -3.65 -2.63
C SER A 85 -9.51 -3.12 -3.14
N LEU A 86 -8.44 -3.83 -2.85
CA LEU A 86 -7.09 -3.45 -3.26
C LEU A 86 -6.24 -4.70 -3.46
N ASN A 87 -5.65 -4.86 -4.65
CA ASN A 87 -4.70 -5.93 -4.92
C ASN A 87 -3.27 -5.38 -4.93
N VAL A 88 -2.48 -5.80 -3.94
CA VAL A 88 -1.06 -5.43 -3.74
C VAL A 88 -0.14 -6.65 -3.76
N SER A 89 -0.58 -7.76 -4.34
CA SER A 89 0.16 -9.03 -4.36
C SER A 89 1.51 -8.95 -5.12
N ASN A 90 1.68 -7.95 -6.00
CA ASN A 90 2.93 -7.68 -6.71
C ASN A 90 3.93 -6.84 -5.93
N PHE A 91 3.58 -6.36 -4.72
CA PHE A 91 4.48 -5.50 -3.95
C PHE A 91 5.65 -6.28 -3.37
N ASN A 92 6.85 -5.80 -3.65
CA ASN A 92 8.05 -6.23 -2.95
C ASN A 92 8.28 -5.33 -1.73
N THR A 93 8.06 -5.86 -0.54
CA THR A 93 8.18 -5.13 0.73
C THR A 93 9.45 -5.48 1.52
N SER A 94 10.35 -6.28 0.95
CA SER A 94 11.52 -6.84 1.65
C SER A 94 12.48 -5.80 2.23
N ARG A 95 12.48 -4.57 1.68
CA ARG A 95 13.33 -3.46 2.12
C ARG A 95 12.59 -2.40 2.93
N VAL A 96 11.28 -2.59 3.15
CA VAL A 96 10.44 -1.60 3.83
C VAL A 96 10.66 -1.65 5.33
N THR A 97 10.95 -0.50 5.92
CA THR A 97 11.16 -0.33 7.37
C THR A 97 9.98 0.36 8.06
N SER A 98 9.12 1.08 7.31
CA SER A 98 7.94 1.76 7.85
C SER A 98 6.73 1.58 6.94
N MET A 99 5.62 1.15 7.57
CA MET A 99 4.28 1.06 6.98
C MET A 99 3.28 1.97 7.72
N ARG A 100 3.80 2.99 8.41
CA ARG A 100 3.01 3.93 9.20
C ARG A 100 1.92 4.57 8.37
N TYR A 101 0.66 4.56 8.89
CA TYR A 101 -0.53 5.12 8.20
C TYR A 101 -0.80 4.55 6.80
N MET A 102 -0.26 3.40 6.41
CA MET A 102 -0.33 2.92 5.02
C MET A 102 -1.76 2.84 4.50
N PHE A 103 -2.69 2.32 5.29
CA PHE A 103 -4.12 2.18 4.96
C PHE A 103 -5.03 3.00 5.90
N TYR A 104 -4.48 4.03 6.55
CA TYR A 104 -5.23 4.84 7.49
C TYR A 104 -6.50 5.44 6.85
N SER A 105 -7.64 5.24 7.50
CA SER A 105 -8.96 5.72 7.05
C SER A 105 -9.35 5.27 5.63
N CYS A 106 -8.94 4.06 5.23
CA CYS A 106 -9.52 3.36 4.09
C CYS A 106 -10.88 2.78 4.50
N ASN A 107 -11.82 3.65 4.89
CA ASN A 107 -13.04 3.28 5.60
C ASN A 107 -14.09 2.51 4.79
N ARG A 108 -13.92 2.36 3.46
CA ARG A 108 -14.77 1.53 2.60
C ARG A 108 -14.13 0.20 2.20
N LEU A 109 -12.86 -0.02 2.57
CA LEU A 109 -12.15 -1.26 2.27
C LEU A 109 -12.78 -2.42 3.05
N VAL A 110 -13.21 -3.47 2.31
CA VAL A 110 -13.90 -4.63 2.90
C VAL A 110 -12.94 -5.80 3.12
N SER A 111 -12.01 -6.00 2.20
CA SER A 111 -11.06 -7.11 2.23
C SER A 111 -9.67 -6.64 1.83
N LEU A 112 -8.66 -7.10 2.54
CA LEU A 112 -7.27 -6.80 2.25
C LEU A 112 -6.40 -8.04 2.48
N ASP A 113 -5.83 -8.55 1.39
CA ASP A 113 -4.87 -9.64 1.41
C ASP A 113 -3.45 -9.07 1.32
N LEU A 114 -2.69 -9.23 2.41
CA LEU A 114 -1.28 -8.86 2.52
C LEU A 114 -0.38 -10.09 2.70
N SER A 115 -0.86 -11.27 2.30
CA SER A 115 -0.12 -12.54 2.42
C SER A 115 1.22 -12.55 1.66
N SER A 116 1.37 -11.67 0.65
CA SER A 116 2.64 -11.50 -0.10
C SER A 116 3.67 -10.62 0.63
N PHE A 117 3.29 -9.91 1.70
CA PHE A 117 4.16 -8.93 2.36
C PHE A 117 5.23 -9.60 3.21
N ASN A 118 6.48 -9.17 3.02
CA ASN A 118 7.58 -9.47 3.91
C ASN A 118 7.78 -8.27 4.86
N THR A 119 7.51 -8.48 6.15
CA THR A 119 7.60 -7.43 7.18
C THR A 119 8.80 -7.60 8.11
N THR A 120 9.77 -8.45 7.76
CA THR A 120 10.92 -8.75 8.62
C THR A 120 11.78 -7.54 8.96
N SER A 121 11.80 -6.51 8.11
CA SER A 121 12.54 -5.26 8.34
C SER A 121 11.68 -4.13 8.90
N VAL A 122 10.35 -4.34 9.07
CA VAL A 122 9.43 -3.28 9.47
C VAL A 122 9.49 -3.04 10.98
N SER A 123 9.79 -1.81 11.36
CA SER A 123 9.83 -1.37 12.77
C SER A 123 8.67 -0.46 13.16
N ASP A 124 8.02 0.21 12.20
CA ASP A 124 6.90 1.12 12.47
C ASP A 124 5.66 0.72 11.64
N MET A 125 4.64 0.23 12.37
CA MET A 125 3.30 -0.10 11.84
C MET A 125 2.22 0.77 12.47
N SER A 126 2.60 1.91 13.10
CA SER A 126 1.64 2.76 13.79
C SER A 126 0.55 3.28 12.84
N TYR A 127 -0.69 3.21 13.31
CA TYR A 127 -1.89 3.69 12.59
C TYR A 127 -2.14 2.99 11.25
N MET A 128 -1.51 1.83 10.97
CA MET A 128 -1.49 1.23 9.64
C MET A 128 -2.89 0.96 9.09
N PHE A 129 -3.81 0.45 9.92
CA PHE A 129 -5.20 0.13 9.54
C PHE A 129 -6.22 0.94 10.33
N GLN A 130 -5.79 2.01 11.03
CA GLN A 130 -6.72 2.78 11.86
C GLN A 130 -7.87 3.32 11.02
N ASN A 131 -9.10 3.16 11.54
CA ASN A 131 -10.35 3.59 10.90
C ASN A 131 -10.64 2.91 9.55
N CYS A 132 -10.20 1.66 9.35
CA CYS A 132 -10.71 0.81 8.28
C CYS A 132 -12.05 0.20 8.72
N GLU A 133 -13.10 1.03 8.84
CA GLU A 133 -14.35 0.73 9.55
C GLU A 133 -15.21 -0.38 8.94
N ARG A 134 -14.97 -0.75 7.67
CA ARG A 134 -15.71 -1.81 6.97
C ARG A 134 -14.87 -3.06 6.70
N LEU A 135 -13.67 -3.15 7.27
CA LEU A 135 -12.78 -4.26 7.00
C LEU A 135 -13.31 -5.54 7.66
N GLN A 136 -13.67 -6.52 6.84
CA GLN A 136 -14.20 -7.83 7.28
C GLN A 136 -13.15 -8.93 7.21
N TYR A 137 -12.14 -8.77 6.35
CA TYR A 137 -11.07 -9.74 6.14
C TYR A 137 -9.73 -9.06 6.00
N LEU A 138 -8.74 -9.51 6.78
CA LEU A 138 -7.37 -9.02 6.77
C LEU A 138 -6.39 -10.19 6.85
N ASP A 139 -5.67 -10.47 5.77
CA ASP A 139 -4.66 -11.54 5.75
C ASP A 139 -3.27 -11.00 6.05
N LEU A 140 -2.75 -11.34 7.22
CA LEU A 140 -1.42 -11.00 7.73
C LEU A 140 -0.56 -12.27 7.93
N ARG A 141 -0.85 -13.38 7.21
CA ARG A 141 -0.21 -14.69 7.47
C ARG A 141 1.31 -14.68 7.39
N ASN A 142 1.91 -13.75 6.67
CA ASN A 142 3.37 -13.64 6.55
C ASN A 142 3.95 -12.44 7.34
N PHE A 143 3.12 -11.78 8.15
CA PHE A 143 3.61 -10.73 9.04
C PHE A 143 4.44 -11.29 10.18
N THR A 144 5.56 -10.64 10.45
CA THR A 144 6.37 -10.84 11.64
C THR A 144 6.35 -9.57 12.48
N PHE A 145 6.22 -9.71 13.79
CA PHE A 145 6.11 -8.58 14.72
C PHE A 145 7.34 -8.41 15.60
N SER A 146 8.36 -9.25 15.43
CA SER A 146 9.56 -9.28 16.30
C SER A 146 10.35 -7.97 16.27
N ASN A 147 10.37 -7.27 15.13
CA ASN A 147 11.10 -6.02 14.94
C ASN A 147 10.21 -4.78 15.09
N VAL A 148 8.91 -4.95 15.35
CA VAL A 148 7.98 -3.84 15.46
C VAL A 148 8.14 -3.15 16.82
N THR A 149 8.64 -1.93 16.80
CA THR A 149 8.83 -1.08 17.98
C THR A 149 7.71 -0.04 18.16
N ASN A 150 7.03 0.32 17.06
CA ASN A 150 5.90 1.25 17.08
C ASN A 150 4.67 0.65 16.37
N TRP A 151 3.63 0.39 17.15
CA TRP A 151 2.34 -0.18 16.72
C TRP A 151 1.15 0.63 17.23
N THR A 152 1.39 1.89 17.65
CA THR A 152 0.35 2.77 18.19
C THR A 152 -0.86 2.78 17.28
N SER A 153 -2.02 2.44 17.84
CA SER A 153 -3.34 2.47 17.14
C SER A 153 -3.40 1.67 15.82
N MET A 154 -2.50 0.69 15.61
CA MET A 154 -2.38 -0.05 14.34
C MET A 154 -3.72 -0.61 13.84
N LEU A 155 -4.54 -1.17 14.74
CA LEU A 155 -5.82 -1.85 14.42
C LEU A 155 -7.03 -1.18 15.10
N ILE A 156 -6.91 0.07 15.55
CA ILE A 156 -8.03 0.79 16.17
C ILE A 156 -9.03 1.23 15.11
N GLY A 157 -10.32 0.99 15.38
CA GLY A 157 -11.41 1.40 14.46
C GLY A 157 -11.65 0.46 13.29
N ILE A 158 -11.06 -0.75 13.30
CA ILE A 158 -11.55 -1.88 12.49
C ILE A 158 -12.68 -2.59 13.25
N PRO A 159 -13.61 -3.31 12.58
CA PRO A 159 -14.63 -4.11 13.26
C PRO A 159 -14.01 -5.16 14.18
N ASN A 160 -14.59 -5.33 15.38
CA ASN A 160 -14.08 -6.28 16.39
C ASN A 160 -14.14 -7.74 15.91
N ASP A 161 -15.05 -8.06 15.01
CA ASP A 161 -15.27 -9.36 14.39
C ASP A 161 -14.55 -9.53 13.03
N CYS A 162 -13.77 -8.54 12.60
CA CYS A 162 -12.93 -8.68 11.42
C CYS A 162 -12.10 -9.96 11.50
N LEU A 163 -12.21 -10.83 10.50
CA LEU A 163 -11.38 -12.02 10.40
C LEU A 163 -9.95 -11.62 10.06
N ILE A 164 -9.04 -11.84 11.02
CA ILE A 164 -7.60 -11.56 10.84
C ILE A 164 -6.85 -12.91 10.83
N ILE A 165 -6.18 -13.19 9.71
CA ILE A 165 -5.35 -14.39 9.59
C ILE A 165 -3.90 -14.02 9.91
N VAL A 166 -3.28 -14.79 10.78
CA VAL A 166 -1.88 -14.63 11.18
C VAL A 166 -1.13 -15.96 11.07
N LYS A 167 0.19 -15.90 11.04
CA LYS A 167 1.06 -17.05 10.82
C LYS A 167 0.85 -18.17 11.83
N ASP A 168 0.96 -17.85 13.12
CA ASP A 168 1.07 -18.77 14.23
C ASP A 168 0.58 -18.14 15.54
N ASP A 169 0.60 -18.94 16.63
CA ASP A 169 0.18 -18.50 17.96
C ASP A 169 1.02 -17.33 18.49
N THR A 170 2.27 -17.21 18.12
CA THR A 170 3.11 -16.08 18.52
C THR A 170 2.57 -14.77 17.96
N ALA A 171 2.24 -14.76 16.67
CA ALA A 171 1.62 -13.60 16.00
C ALA A 171 0.21 -13.32 16.53
N LYS A 172 -0.59 -14.39 16.76
CA LYS A 172 -1.94 -14.28 17.35
C LYS A 172 -1.89 -13.65 18.74
N ASN A 173 -1.03 -14.16 19.62
CA ASN A 173 -0.86 -13.62 20.97
C ASN A 173 -0.35 -12.18 20.96
N TRP A 174 0.55 -11.84 20.01
CA TRP A 174 1.02 -10.47 19.87
C TRP A 174 -0.13 -9.51 19.57
N ILE A 175 -1.01 -9.84 18.60
CA ILE A 175 -2.17 -9.01 18.25
C ILE A 175 -3.16 -8.94 19.40
N THR A 176 -3.61 -10.07 19.93
CA THR A 176 -4.68 -10.12 20.93
C THR A 176 -4.28 -9.49 22.27
N SER A 177 -2.99 -9.52 22.62
CA SER A 177 -2.48 -8.85 23.83
C SER A 177 -2.53 -7.34 23.74
N LYS A 178 -2.52 -6.75 22.53
CA LYS A 178 -2.48 -5.30 22.29
C LYS A 178 -3.82 -4.74 21.84
N PHE A 179 -4.61 -5.56 21.17
CA PHE A 179 -5.92 -5.20 20.60
C PHE A 179 -6.98 -6.21 21.09
N TYR A 180 -7.18 -6.25 22.41
CA TYR A 180 -8.06 -7.23 23.11
C TYR A 180 -9.52 -7.17 22.67
N GLN A 181 -9.95 -6.10 22.00
CA GLN A 181 -11.30 -5.98 21.43
C GLN A 181 -11.52 -6.87 20.19
N LEU A 182 -10.45 -7.37 19.56
CA LEU A 182 -10.55 -8.19 18.36
C LEU A 182 -10.89 -9.64 18.75
N THR A 183 -12.01 -10.14 18.24
CA THR A 183 -12.58 -11.44 18.65
C THR A 183 -12.37 -12.55 17.63
N ASN A 184 -11.91 -12.23 16.41
CA ASN A 184 -11.80 -13.17 15.31
C ASN A 184 -10.38 -13.21 14.68
N VAL A 185 -9.37 -13.39 15.53
CA VAL A 185 -7.97 -13.59 15.10
C VAL A 185 -7.68 -15.08 15.04
N LYS A 186 -7.31 -15.58 13.87
CA LYS A 186 -7.01 -17.00 13.62
C LYS A 186 -5.59 -17.19 13.10
N THR A 187 -4.96 -18.29 13.52
CA THR A 187 -3.74 -18.75 12.83
C THR A 187 -4.09 -19.36 11.47
N VAL A 188 -3.10 -19.51 10.60
CA VAL A 188 -3.28 -20.23 9.32
C VAL A 188 -3.83 -21.63 9.56
N ALA A 189 -3.30 -22.36 10.56
CA ALA A 189 -3.78 -23.69 10.90
C ALA A 189 -5.25 -23.73 11.34
N GLU A 190 -5.72 -22.72 12.10
CA GLU A 190 -7.13 -22.61 12.52
C GLU A 190 -8.06 -22.16 11.38
N TYR A 191 -7.52 -21.53 10.36
CA TYR A 191 -8.30 -21.00 9.22
C TYR A 191 -8.46 -22.03 8.10
N GLU A 192 -7.41 -22.85 7.85
CA GLU A 192 -7.35 -23.82 6.75
C GLU A 192 -7.74 -25.25 7.18
N GLY A 193 -7.84 -25.54 8.49
CA GLY A 193 -8.24 -26.83 9.10
C GLY A 193 -9.72 -26.92 9.33
#